data_236189196dc6cbefbb12d6d3a10d53a0
#
_entry.id   236189196dc6cbefbb12d6d3a10d53a0
#
_cell.length_a   1.000
_cell.length_b   1.000
_cell.length_c   1.000
_cell.angle_alpha   90.00
_cell.angle_beta   90.00
_cell.angle_gamma   90.00
#
_symmetry.space_group_name_H-M   'P 1'
#
loop_
_entity.id
_entity.type
_entity.pdbx_description
1 polymer ?
#
loop_
_entity_poly.entity_id
_entity_poly.type
_entity_poly.pdbx_seq_one_letter_code
_entity_poly.pdbx_strand_id
1 'polypeptide(L)'
;FFAPTILSDVTPGMLICSEETFGPIAPVLVFDDEDDAIAMANATTYGLAGYIYTRDISRAIRVAEALDFGMIGINDINPTSAAVPFGGIKESGLGREGARAGIAEYLDTKVLGIAL
;
A
#
# COMPACT_ATOMS: atom_id res chain seq x y z
N PHE A 1 3.68 -13.14 -25.38
CA PHE A 1 3.40 -11.80 -24.82
C PHE A 1 1.90 -11.63 -24.64
N PHE A 2 1.49 -10.98 -23.54
CA PHE A 2 0.11 -10.62 -23.28
C PHE A 2 -0.06 -9.10 -23.51
N ALA A 3 -1.11 -8.68 -24.19
CA ALA A 3 -1.33 -7.27 -24.45
C ALA A 3 -1.77 -6.54 -23.17
N PRO A 4 -1.35 -5.28 -22.95
CA PRO A 4 -1.91 -4.45 -21.89
C PRO A 4 -3.44 -4.38 -22.00
N THR A 5 -4.12 -4.70 -20.90
CA THR A 5 -5.57 -4.91 -20.89
C THR A 5 -6.22 -4.16 -19.74
N ILE A 6 -7.29 -3.44 -20.01
CA ILE A 6 -8.16 -2.82 -19.00
C ILE A 6 -9.43 -3.65 -18.92
N LEU A 7 -9.82 -4.04 -17.71
CA LEU A 7 -11.08 -4.70 -17.43
C LEU A 7 -12.05 -3.69 -16.81
N SER A 8 -13.16 -3.41 -17.47
CA SER A 8 -14.27 -2.62 -16.93
C SER A 8 -15.28 -3.51 -16.24
N ASP A 9 -16.19 -2.89 -15.50
CA ASP A 9 -17.30 -3.55 -14.81
C ASP A 9 -16.87 -4.67 -13.86
N VAL A 10 -15.67 -4.52 -13.29
CA VAL A 10 -15.15 -5.46 -12.28
C VAL A 10 -15.92 -5.28 -10.97
N THR A 11 -16.29 -6.38 -10.36
CA THR A 11 -16.97 -6.39 -9.05
C THR A 11 -16.06 -7.00 -7.98
N PRO A 12 -16.22 -6.63 -6.69
CA PRO A 12 -15.37 -7.11 -5.60
C PRO A 12 -15.29 -8.63 -5.42
N GLY A 13 -16.30 -9.37 -5.89
CA GLY A 13 -16.34 -10.84 -5.81
C GLY A 13 -15.56 -11.57 -6.92
N MET A 14 -14.97 -10.85 -7.87
CA MET A 14 -14.17 -11.46 -8.93
C MET A 14 -12.76 -11.83 -8.44
N LEU A 15 -12.22 -12.95 -8.91
CA LEU A 15 -10.90 -13.46 -8.50
C LEU A 15 -9.77 -12.43 -8.71
N ILE A 16 -9.87 -11.60 -9.74
CA ILE A 16 -8.89 -10.53 -10.02
C ILE A 16 -8.78 -9.51 -8.87
N CYS A 17 -9.77 -9.41 -7.98
CA CYS A 17 -9.76 -8.52 -6.82
C CYS A 17 -9.11 -9.16 -5.58
N SER A 18 -8.99 -10.49 -5.54
CA SER A 18 -8.48 -11.24 -4.39
C SER A 18 -7.19 -11.99 -4.66
N GLU A 19 -6.93 -12.35 -5.92
CA GLU A 19 -5.72 -13.06 -6.32
C GLU A 19 -4.74 -12.09 -7.00
N GLU A 20 -3.48 -12.16 -6.60
CA GLU A 20 -2.44 -11.37 -7.24
C GLU A 20 -2.22 -11.80 -8.68
N THR A 21 -2.30 -10.85 -9.62
CA THR A 21 -2.07 -11.09 -11.04
C THR A 21 -0.79 -10.42 -11.50
N PHE A 22 0.27 -11.19 -11.71
CA PHE A 22 1.51 -10.69 -12.32
C PHE A 22 1.35 -10.60 -13.84
N GLY A 23 0.75 -9.53 -14.32
CA GLY A 23 0.51 -9.33 -15.75
C GLY A 23 0.05 -7.91 -16.05
N PRO A 24 0.02 -7.54 -17.33
CA PRO A 24 -0.34 -6.19 -17.76
C PRO A 24 -1.87 -6.01 -17.80
N ILE A 25 -2.55 -6.25 -16.68
CA ILE A 25 -3.99 -6.18 -16.54
C ILE A 25 -4.33 -5.15 -15.47
N ALA A 26 -5.24 -4.22 -15.79
CA ALA A 26 -5.74 -3.21 -14.86
C ALA A 26 -7.26 -3.39 -14.68
N PRO A 27 -7.72 -3.97 -13.56
CA PRO A 27 -9.14 -4.00 -13.22
C PRO A 27 -9.61 -2.61 -12.74
N VAL A 28 -10.77 -2.20 -13.22
CA VAL A 28 -11.40 -0.93 -12.83
C VAL A 28 -12.70 -1.21 -12.11
N LEU A 29 -12.78 -0.77 -10.87
CA LEU A 29 -13.96 -0.81 -10.02
C LEU A 29 -14.52 0.60 -9.89
N VAL A 30 -15.83 0.73 -9.91
CA VAL A 30 -16.53 2.00 -9.68
C VAL A 30 -17.01 2.03 -8.23
N PHE A 31 -16.93 3.19 -7.62
CA PHE A 31 -17.41 3.45 -6.26
C PHE A 31 -18.35 4.67 -6.27
N ASP A 32 -19.22 4.77 -5.28
CA ASP A 32 -20.22 5.82 -5.19
C ASP A 32 -19.72 7.04 -4.39
N ASP A 33 -18.97 6.79 -3.32
CA ASP A 33 -18.42 7.86 -2.48
C ASP A 33 -17.02 7.52 -1.94
N GLU A 34 -16.44 8.42 -1.13
CA GLU A 34 -15.09 8.29 -0.60
C GLU A 34 -14.96 7.14 0.40
N ASP A 35 -15.97 6.91 1.23
CA ASP A 35 -15.94 5.86 2.26
C ASP A 35 -16.02 4.48 1.58
N ASP A 36 -16.84 4.35 0.53
CA ASP A 36 -16.91 3.15 -0.29
C ASP A 36 -15.57 2.84 -0.98
N ALA A 37 -14.94 3.86 -1.56
CA ALA A 37 -13.61 3.73 -2.17
C ALA A 37 -12.55 3.24 -1.17
N ILE A 38 -12.53 3.79 0.05
CA ILE A 38 -11.61 3.38 1.11
C ILE A 38 -11.90 1.94 1.54
N ALA A 39 -13.16 1.60 1.75
CA ALA A 39 -13.56 0.25 2.14
C ALA A 39 -13.15 -0.79 1.09
N MET A 40 -13.40 -0.50 -0.19
CA MET A 40 -13.01 -1.38 -1.30
C MET A 40 -11.48 -1.52 -1.40
N ALA A 41 -10.74 -0.42 -1.27
CA ALA A 41 -9.28 -0.44 -1.31
C ALA A 41 -8.67 -1.25 -0.16
N ASN A 42 -9.25 -1.18 1.03
CA ASN A 42 -8.79 -1.91 2.21
C ASN A 42 -9.22 -3.38 2.25
N ALA A 43 -10.19 -3.79 1.42
CA ALA A 43 -10.71 -5.15 1.33
C ALA A 43 -9.75 -6.10 0.60
N THR A 44 -8.47 -6.11 1.01
CA THR A 44 -7.42 -6.99 0.50
C THR A 44 -6.54 -7.47 1.64
N THR A 45 -5.99 -8.69 1.50
CA THR A 45 -4.98 -9.22 2.44
C THR A 45 -3.60 -8.60 2.23
N TYR A 46 -3.39 -7.91 1.13
CA TYR A 46 -2.15 -7.23 0.79
C TYR A 46 -2.14 -5.78 1.28
N GLY A 47 -0.97 -5.21 1.49
CA GLY A 47 -0.82 -3.84 1.97
C GLY A 47 0.55 -3.25 1.68
N LEU A 48 1.08 -3.40 0.46
CA LEU A 48 2.38 -2.83 0.12
C LEU A 48 2.27 -1.34 -0.22
N ALA A 49 1.54 -0.99 -1.26
CA ALA A 49 1.43 0.38 -1.72
C ALA A 49 0.01 0.70 -2.23
N GLY A 50 -0.48 1.89 -1.88
CA GLY A 50 -1.69 2.48 -2.42
C GLY A 50 -1.39 3.81 -3.10
N TYR A 51 -2.29 4.26 -3.96
CA TYR A 51 -2.10 5.50 -4.72
C TYR A 51 -3.39 6.31 -4.78
N ILE A 52 -3.27 7.62 -4.60
CA ILE A 52 -4.39 8.55 -4.59
C ILE A 52 -4.11 9.68 -5.58
N TYR A 53 -5.08 10.02 -6.38
CA TYR A 53 -5.03 11.15 -7.29
C TYR A 53 -6.16 12.13 -6.98
N THR A 54 -5.81 13.30 -6.47
CA THR A 54 -6.76 14.36 -6.12
C THR A 54 -6.10 15.73 -6.14
N ARG A 55 -6.91 16.78 -6.35
CA ARG A 55 -6.49 18.19 -6.21
C ARG A 55 -6.85 18.78 -4.85
N ASP A 56 -7.60 18.06 -4.02
CA ASP A 56 -8.01 18.48 -2.69
C ASP A 56 -7.04 17.91 -1.66
N ILE A 57 -6.26 18.78 -1.03
CA ILE A 57 -5.24 18.37 -0.04
C ILE A 57 -5.89 17.76 1.22
N SER A 58 -7.05 18.22 1.62
CA SER A 58 -7.75 17.65 2.78
C SER A 58 -8.21 16.23 2.51
N ARG A 59 -8.71 15.97 1.32
CA ARG A 59 -9.03 14.62 0.86
C ARG A 59 -7.77 13.75 0.78
N ALA A 60 -6.69 14.27 0.20
CA ALA A 60 -5.43 13.55 0.07
C ALA A 60 -4.95 12.99 1.42
N ILE A 61 -4.92 13.85 2.46
CA ILE A 61 -4.47 13.47 3.79
C ILE A 61 -5.45 12.47 4.42
N ARG A 62 -6.77 12.80 4.44
CA ARG A 62 -7.79 11.95 5.07
C ARG A 62 -7.83 10.55 4.47
N VAL A 63 -7.80 10.44 3.13
CA VAL A 63 -7.81 9.13 2.45
C VAL A 63 -6.49 8.40 2.67
N ALA A 64 -5.34 9.08 2.61
CA ALA A 64 -4.04 8.47 2.86
C ALA A 64 -3.94 7.85 4.26
N GLU A 65 -4.48 8.55 5.28
CA GLU A 65 -4.50 8.03 6.66
C GLU A 65 -5.48 6.86 6.85
N ALA A 66 -6.53 6.79 6.04
CA ALA A 66 -7.55 5.74 6.12
C ALA A 66 -7.19 4.46 5.34
N LEU A 67 -6.22 4.53 4.43
CA LEU A 67 -5.78 3.39 3.64
C LEU A 67 -4.78 2.51 4.40
N ASP A 68 -5.05 1.21 4.48
CA ASP A 68 -4.25 0.20 5.16
C ASP A 68 -3.12 -0.33 4.26
N PHE A 69 -2.16 0.54 3.93
CA PHE A 69 -0.96 0.19 3.16
C PHE A 69 0.31 0.74 3.81
N GLY A 70 1.42 0.08 3.60
CA GLY A 70 2.70 0.53 4.14
C GLY A 70 3.25 1.80 3.48
N MET A 71 2.84 2.05 2.24
CA MET A 71 3.23 3.23 1.45
C MET A 71 2.03 3.80 0.71
N ILE A 72 1.90 5.13 0.70
CA ILE A 72 0.87 5.84 -0.06
C ILE A 72 1.52 6.87 -0.97
N GLY A 73 1.26 6.74 -2.28
CA GLY A 73 1.60 7.76 -3.27
C GLY A 73 0.44 8.75 -3.46
N ILE A 74 0.69 10.04 -3.28
CA ILE A 74 -0.30 11.10 -3.52
C ILE A 74 0.11 11.84 -4.78
N ASN A 75 -0.67 11.69 -5.85
CA ASN A 75 -0.37 12.25 -7.17
C ASN A 75 1.02 11.82 -7.72
N ASP A 76 1.55 10.74 -7.21
CA ASP A 76 2.86 10.17 -7.53
C ASP A 76 2.74 8.65 -7.66
N ILE A 77 3.33 8.09 -8.71
CA ILE A 77 3.39 6.64 -8.94
C ILE A 77 4.61 5.98 -8.30
N ASN A 78 5.53 6.77 -7.78
CA ASN A 78 6.78 6.25 -7.20
C ASN A 78 7.07 6.89 -5.83
N PRO A 79 6.35 6.51 -4.77
CA PRO A 79 6.56 7.05 -3.42
C PRO A 79 7.86 6.58 -2.77
N THR A 80 8.75 5.93 -3.51
CA THR A 80 9.96 5.31 -2.99
C THR A 80 11.20 6.15 -3.20
N SER A 81 12.09 6.18 -2.22
CA SER A 81 13.44 6.71 -2.34
C SER A 81 14.35 6.06 -1.29
N ALA A 82 15.67 6.18 -1.47
CA ALA A 82 16.62 5.67 -0.48
C ALA A 82 16.49 6.34 0.91
N ALA A 83 15.85 7.51 0.97
CA ALA A 83 15.67 8.29 2.20
C ALA A 83 14.39 7.96 2.96
N VAL A 84 13.48 7.14 2.39
CA VAL A 84 12.22 6.77 3.03
C VAL A 84 12.12 5.26 3.24
N PRO A 85 11.44 4.80 4.29
CA PRO A 85 11.23 3.37 4.50
C PRO A 85 10.37 2.76 3.40
N PHE A 86 10.81 1.62 2.87
CA PHE A 86 10.06 0.80 1.92
C PHE A 86 9.56 -0.45 2.63
N GLY A 87 8.31 -0.79 2.46
CA GLY A 87 7.72 -2.03 2.96
C GLY A 87 6.22 -1.97 3.18
N GLY A 88 5.62 -3.13 3.27
CA GLY A 88 4.18 -3.33 3.42
C GLY A 88 3.73 -3.64 4.83
N ILE A 89 2.45 -3.88 4.93
CA ILE A 89 1.74 -4.45 6.09
C ILE A 89 0.90 -5.63 5.61
N LYS A 90 0.17 -6.26 6.50
CA LYS A 90 -0.65 -7.44 6.21
C LYS A 90 0.23 -8.56 5.58
N GLU A 91 -0.27 -9.29 4.58
CA GLU A 91 0.48 -10.35 3.89
C GLU A 91 1.59 -9.84 2.96
N SER A 92 1.68 -8.54 2.72
CA SER A 92 2.79 -7.94 1.98
C SER A 92 4.12 -7.92 2.77
N GLY A 93 4.11 -8.36 4.02
CA GLY A 93 5.30 -8.62 4.80
C GLY A 93 5.44 -7.78 6.06
N LEU A 94 6.53 -8.01 6.76
CA LEU A 94 6.92 -7.36 8.01
C LEU A 94 8.20 -6.54 7.80
N GLY A 95 8.42 -5.57 8.69
CA GLY A 95 9.63 -4.77 8.67
C GLY A 95 9.68 -3.72 7.57
N ARG A 96 10.83 -3.07 7.44
CA ARG A 96 11.07 -2.03 6.44
C ARG A 96 12.47 -2.15 5.86
N GLU A 97 12.61 -1.82 4.56
CA GLU A 97 13.88 -1.62 3.90
C GLU A 97 14.19 -0.13 3.76
N GLY A 98 15.45 0.22 3.57
CA GLY A 98 15.88 1.59 3.33
C GLY A 98 15.77 2.51 4.55
N ALA A 99 16.27 3.73 4.39
CA ALA A 99 16.30 4.77 5.42
C ALA A 99 16.88 4.27 6.77
N ARG A 100 16.56 4.98 7.86
CA ARG A 100 16.93 4.57 9.21
C ARG A 100 16.16 3.34 9.69
N ALA A 101 14.94 3.17 9.23
CA ALA A 101 14.10 2.04 9.64
C ALA A 101 14.70 0.70 9.16
N GLY A 102 15.27 0.66 7.95
CA GLY A 102 15.83 -0.57 7.39
C GLY A 102 17.00 -1.15 8.18
N ILE A 103 17.85 -0.32 8.82
CA ILE A 103 18.94 -0.85 9.63
C ILE A 103 18.42 -1.47 10.94
N ALA A 104 17.28 -1.00 11.45
CA ALA A 104 16.71 -1.51 12.70
C ALA A 104 16.32 -3.00 12.60
N GLU A 105 16.00 -3.48 11.41
CA GLU A 105 15.65 -4.89 11.16
C GLU A 105 16.83 -5.85 11.32
N TYR A 106 18.06 -5.33 11.36
CA TYR A 106 19.29 -6.10 11.56
C TYR A 106 19.88 -5.95 12.96
N LEU A 107 19.17 -5.29 13.89
CA LEU A 107 19.68 -4.95 15.21
C LEU A 107 18.81 -5.56 16.31
N ASP A 108 19.46 -6.15 17.31
CA ASP A 108 18.82 -6.58 18.56
C ASP A 108 19.10 -5.58 19.69
N THR A 109 18.11 -5.35 20.52
CA THR A 109 18.25 -4.52 21.73
C THR A 109 18.64 -5.37 22.93
N LYS A 110 19.77 -5.05 23.55
CA LYS A 110 20.22 -5.68 24.81
C LYS A 110 20.21 -4.65 25.94
N VAL A 111 19.58 -5.00 27.05
CA VAL A 111 19.61 -4.22 28.30
C VAL A 111 20.64 -4.80 29.26
N LEU A 112 21.50 -3.95 29.78
CA LEU A 112 22.48 -4.29 30.84
C LEU A 112 22.11 -3.50 32.11
N GLY A 113 21.83 -4.20 33.18
CA GLY A 113 21.64 -3.64 34.52
C GLY A 113 22.88 -3.95 35.39
N ILE A 114 23.51 -2.92 35.97
CA ILE A 114 24.68 -3.07 36.86
C ILE A 114 24.34 -2.41 38.18
N ALA A 115 24.38 -3.18 39.27
CA ALA A 115 24.39 -2.66 40.63
C ALA A 115 25.84 -2.65 41.16
N LEU A 116 26.30 -1.46 41.62
CA LEU A 116 27.62 -1.27 42.26
C LEU A 116 27.45 -1.13 43.76
#